data_2f0397389b5059dad679496c7563db7a
#
_entry.id   2f0397389b5059dad679496c7563db7a
#
_cell.length_a   1.000
_cell.length_b   1.000
_cell.length_c   1.000
_cell.angle_alpha   90.00
_cell.angle_beta   90.00
_cell.angle_gamma   90.00
#
_symmetry.space_group_name_H-M   'P 1'
#
loop_
_entity.id
_entity.type
_entity.pdbx_description
1 polymer ?
#
loop_
_entity_poly.entity_id
_entity_poly.type
_entity_poly.pdbx_seq_one_letter_code
_entity_poly.pdbx_strand_id
1 'polypeptide(L)'
;MEKKEQVFLYMKEEIERLANLEEEKILDEAKRLEEEAYNQIKAEAKKDAEALLAKELVEISSNASVEASSSQEEKTKKLVEKRDEYVANIFSEAKDKLVAFANSKDYQAYLVKHMEEIGKLYPMSDSTLELREADMKYKDELIKAYGTALEVAVSDKITIGGFIVKNKATNVVVDESLDFALENQKDWFYKTSGLMIK
;
A
#
# COMPACT_ATOMS: atom_id res chain seq x y z
N MET A 1 86.93 -57.77 -42.59
CA MET A 1 86.50 -56.38 -42.32
C MET A 1 84.98 -56.19 -42.60
N GLU A 2 84.43 -56.80 -43.63
CA GLU A 2 82.99 -56.67 -44.01
C GLU A 2 81.97 -57.05 -42.90
N LYS A 3 82.20 -58.07 -42.13
CA LYS A 3 81.25 -58.46 -41.03
C LYS A 3 81.17 -57.44 -39.94
N LYS A 4 82.17 -56.68 -39.64
CA LYS A 4 82.11 -55.63 -38.58
C LYS A 4 81.44 -54.42 -39.08
N GLU A 5 81.54 -54.06 -40.30
CA GLU A 5 80.84 -52.91 -40.92
C GLU A 5 79.35 -53.18 -41.08
N GLN A 6 78.94 -54.38 -41.44
CA GLN A 6 77.51 -54.79 -41.48
C GLN A 6 76.86 -54.78 -40.09
N VAL A 7 77.54 -55.22 -39.06
CA VAL A 7 77.05 -55.18 -37.68
C VAL A 7 76.92 -53.74 -37.20
N PHE A 8 77.86 -52.86 -37.56
CA PHE A 8 77.79 -51.42 -37.19
C PHE A 8 76.61 -50.69 -37.89
N LEU A 9 76.40 -50.95 -39.19
CA LEU A 9 75.25 -50.42 -39.91
C LEU A 9 73.93 -50.93 -39.30
N TYR A 10 73.80 -52.20 -39.01
CA TYR A 10 72.59 -52.73 -38.35
C TYR A 10 72.36 -52.15 -36.97
N MET A 11 73.39 -51.96 -36.16
CA MET A 11 73.22 -51.26 -34.84
C MET A 11 72.84 -49.82 -34.98
N LYS A 12 73.35 -49.11 -35.97
CA LYS A 12 73.01 -47.75 -36.26
C LYS A 12 71.50 -47.60 -36.66
N GLU A 13 71.06 -48.47 -37.60
CA GLU A 13 69.69 -48.50 -38.07
C GLU A 13 68.71 -48.86 -36.92
N GLU A 14 69.08 -49.74 -36.02
CA GLU A 14 68.27 -50.14 -34.89
C GLU A 14 68.20 -49.02 -33.84
N ILE A 15 69.28 -48.28 -33.58
CA ILE A 15 69.28 -47.08 -32.69
C ILE A 15 68.42 -45.96 -33.29
N GLU A 16 68.54 -45.72 -34.59
CA GLU A 16 67.70 -44.72 -35.27
C GLU A 16 66.20 -45.11 -35.23
N ARG A 17 65.88 -46.37 -35.46
CA ARG A 17 64.49 -46.87 -35.35
C ARG A 17 63.94 -46.73 -33.91
N LEU A 18 64.73 -47.10 -32.89
CA LEU A 18 64.31 -46.95 -31.50
C LEU A 18 64.16 -45.49 -31.10
N ALA A 19 65.04 -44.55 -31.56
CA ALA A 19 64.98 -43.15 -31.33
C ALA A 19 63.73 -42.55 -31.98
N ASN A 20 63.40 -42.90 -33.24
CA ASN A 20 62.18 -42.42 -33.91
C ASN A 20 60.89 -42.93 -33.23
N LEU A 21 60.88 -44.16 -32.75
CA LEU A 21 59.78 -44.73 -31.98
C LEU A 21 59.57 -43.99 -30.64
N GLU A 22 60.64 -43.58 -30.00
CA GLU A 22 60.55 -42.81 -28.74
C GLU A 22 60.12 -41.36 -28.98
N GLU A 23 60.60 -40.74 -30.06
CA GLU A 23 60.19 -39.46 -30.53
C GLU A 23 58.65 -39.42 -30.81
N GLU A 24 58.16 -40.44 -31.58
CA GLU A 24 56.74 -40.54 -31.89
C GLU A 24 55.89 -40.69 -30.63
N LYS A 25 56.30 -41.50 -29.67
CA LYS A 25 55.61 -41.64 -28.39
C LYS A 25 55.58 -40.36 -27.60
N ILE A 26 56.69 -39.62 -27.54
CA ILE A 26 56.76 -38.33 -26.86
C ILE A 26 55.83 -37.32 -27.51
N LEU A 27 55.78 -37.25 -28.84
CA LEU A 27 54.92 -36.36 -29.58
C LEU A 27 53.43 -36.71 -29.40
N ASP A 28 53.08 -38.00 -29.39
CA ASP A 28 51.72 -38.44 -29.15
C ASP A 28 51.26 -38.14 -27.69
N GLU A 29 52.14 -38.33 -26.72
CA GLU A 29 51.85 -37.98 -25.32
C GLU A 29 51.72 -36.47 -25.14
N ALA A 30 52.56 -35.65 -25.79
CA ALA A 30 52.46 -34.22 -25.76
C ALA A 30 51.14 -33.72 -26.35
N LYS A 31 50.70 -34.26 -27.50
CA LYS A 31 49.39 -33.94 -28.09
C LYS A 31 48.25 -34.33 -27.19
N ARG A 32 48.29 -35.51 -26.57
CA ARG A 32 47.28 -35.98 -25.63
C ARG A 32 47.17 -35.03 -24.44
N LEU A 33 48.26 -34.63 -23.84
CA LEU A 33 48.30 -33.69 -22.72
C LEU A 33 47.79 -32.29 -23.12
N GLU A 34 48.12 -31.82 -24.34
CA GLU A 34 47.62 -30.58 -24.88
C GLU A 34 46.10 -30.61 -25.04
N GLU A 35 45.56 -31.68 -25.65
CA GLU A 35 44.09 -31.86 -25.80
C GLU A 35 43.36 -31.95 -24.46
N GLU A 36 43.92 -32.68 -23.49
CA GLU A 36 43.37 -32.78 -22.13
C GLU A 36 43.33 -31.41 -21.46
N ALA A 37 44.45 -30.69 -21.47
CA ALA A 37 44.53 -29.33 -20.86
C ALA A 37 43.58 -28.35 -21.55
N TYR A 38 43.51 -28.37 -22.88
CA TYR A 38 42.57 -27.52 -23.63
C TYR A 38 41.10 -27.80 -23.26
N ASN A 39 40.74 -29.10 -23.23
CA ASN A 39 39.38 -29.50 -22.90
C ASN A 39 39.00 -29.14 -21.45
N GLN A 40 39.94 -29.29 -20.51
CA GLN A 40 39.76 -28.91 -19.13
C GLN A 40 39.54 -27.40 -18.98
N ILE A 41 40.41 -26.58 -19.54
CA ILE A 41 40.29 -25.10 -19.52
C ILE A 41 38.98 -24.65 -20.15
N LYS A 42 38.62 -25.27 -21.29
CA LYS A 42 37.38 -24.95 -22.01
C LYS A 42 36.14 -25.31 -21.17
N ALA A 43 36.14 -26.45 -20.48
CA ALA A 43 35.05 -26.87 -19.61
C ALA A 43 34.89 -25.92 -18.40
N GLU A 44 36.02 -25.54 -17.77
CA GLU A 44 36.06 -24.63 -16.67
C GLU A 44 35.56 -23.23 -17.06
N ALA A 45 36.07 -22.65 -18.15
CA ALA A 45 35.62 -21.37 -18.68
C ALA A 45 34.11 -21.34 -19.04
N LYS A 46 33.61 -22.45 -19.59
CA LYS A 46 32.19 -22.61 -19.88
C LYS A 46 31.35 -22.61 -18.60
N LYS A 47 31.78 -23.37 -17.59
CA LYS A 47 31.11 -23.43 -16.27
C LYS A 47 31.06 -22.06 -15.59
N ASP A 48 32.18 -21.34 -15.62
CA ASP A 48 32.26 -19.98 -15.03
C ASP A 48 31.35 -19.00 -15.76
N ALA A 49 31.33 -19.03 -17.10
CA ALA A 49 30.45 -18.21 -17.91
C ALA A 49 28.98 -18.53 -17.65
N GLU A 50 28.59 -19.80 -17.52
CA GLU A 50 27.23 -20.22 -17.19
C GLU A 50 26.83 -19.77 -15.77
N ALA A 51 27.74 -19.86 -14.80
CA ALA A 51 27.50 -19.41 -13.44
C ALA A 51 27.32 -17.89 -13.35
N LEU A 52 28.15 -17.14 -14.07
CA LEU A 52 28.03 -15.69 -14.17
C LEU A 52 26.70 -15.28 -14.81
N LEU A 53 26.35 -15.91 -15.94
CA LEU A 53 25.09 -15.64 -16.63
C LEU A 53 23.87 -15.94 -15.71
N ALA A 54 23.89 -17.06 -15.00
CA ALA A 54 22.82 -17.41 -14.06
C ALA A 54 22.68 -16.35 -12.94
N LYS A 55 23.79 -15.88 -12.40
CA LYS A 55 23.81 -14.84 -11.39
C LYS A 55 23.22 -13.52 -11.91
N GLU A 56 23.66 -13.07 -13.07
CA GLU A 56 23.17 -11.85 -13.71
C GLU A 56 21.67 -11.92 -14.03
N LEU A 57 21.18 -13.05 -14.51
CA LEU A 57 19.75 -13.25 -14.77
C LEU A 57 18.90 -13.17 -13.49
N VAL A 58 19.37 -13.74 -12.38
CA VAL A 58 18.70 -13.62 -11.07
C VAL A 58 18.67 -12.18 -10.61
N GLU A 59 19.77 -11.45 -10.74
CA GLU A 59 19.86 -10.05 -10.35
C GLU A 59 18.92 -9.17 -11.18
N ILE A 60 18.92 -9.34 -12.50
CA ILE A 60 17.99 -8.63 -13.40
C ILE A 60 16.54 -8.92 -13.05
N SER A 61 16.18 -10.19 -12.81
CA SER A 61 14.82 -10.58 -12.42
C SER A 61 14.42 -9.98 -11.08
N SER A 62 15.33 -9.96 -10.10
CA SER A 62 15.10 -9.35 -8.79
C SER A 62 14.87 -7.84 -8.92
N ASN A 63 15.73 -7.14 -9.65
CA ASN A 63 15.62 -5.71 -9.87
C ASN A 63 14.33 -5.33 -10.59
N ALA A 64 13.94 -6.08 -11.63
CA ALA A 64 12.69 -5.89 -12.34
C ALA A 64 11.46 -6.07 -11.41
N SER A 65 11.50 -7.06 -10.51
CA SER A 65 10.44 -7.29 -9.52
C SER A 65 10.32 -6.13 -8.50
N VAL A 66 11.45 -5.63 -8.02
CA VAL A 66 11.49 -4.47 -7.11
C VAL A 66 10.95 -3.23 -7.80
N GLU A 67 11.36 -2.95 -9.02
CA GLU A 67 10.89 -1.80 -9.80
C GLU A 67 9.39 -1.88 -10.09
N ALA A 68 8.88 -3.06 -10.47
CA ALA A 68 7.46 -3.28 -10.68
C ALA A 68 6.64 -3.05 -9.39
N SER A 69 7.11 -3.55 -8.24
CA SER A 69 6.47 -3.35 -6.94
C SER A 69 6.46 -1.87 -6.53
N SER A 70 7.59 -1.18 -6.66
CA SER A 70 7.71 0.25 -6.36
C SER A 70 6.79 1.09 -7.26
N SER A 71 6.73 0.79 -8.55
CA SER A 71 5.82 1.46 -9.49
C SER A 71 4.35 1.24 -9.13
N GLN A 72 3.99 0.03 -8.68
CA GLN A 72 2.63 -0.28 -8.24
C GLN A 72 2.26 0.46 -6.94
N GLU A 73 3.19 0.53 -5.98
CA GLU A 73 3.00 1.31 -4.74
C GLU A 73 2.78 2.80 -5.04
N GLU A 74 3.60 3.37 -5.91
CA GLU A 74 3.48 4.78 -6.31
C GLU A 74 2.14 5.08 -6.98
N LYS A 75 1.68 4.19 -7.88
CA LYS A 75 0.35 4.31 -8.51
C LYS A 75 -0.77 4.24 -7.48
N THR A 76 -0.71 3.27 -6.55
CA THR A 76 -1.70 3.11 -5.49
C THR A 76 -1.72 4.35 -4.59
N LYS A 77 -0.56 4.87 -4.20
CA LYS A 77 -0.46 6.10 -3.41
C LYS A 77 -1.13 7.29 -4.12
N LYS A 78 -0.83 7.51 -5.39
CA LYS A 78 -1.44 8.59 -6.18
C LYS A 78 -2.96 8.43 -6.30
N LEU A 79 -3.47 7.20 -6.43
CA LEU A 79 -4.90 6.94 -6.44
C LEU A 79 -5.56 7.25 -5.09
N VAL A 80 -4.91 6.87 -3.97
CA VAL A 80 -5.38 7.18 -2.62
C VAL A 80 -5.42 8.69 -2.40
N GLU A 81 -4.36 9.41 -2.75
CA GLU A 81 -4.30 10.87 -2.63
C GLU A 81 -5.42 11.55 -3.44
N LYS A 82 -5.63 11.11 -4.67
CA LYS A 82 -6.74 11.65 -5.50
C LYS A 82 -8.11 11.34 -4.95
N ARG A 83 -8.32 10.13 -4.46
CA ARG A 83 -9.57 9.76 -3.78
C ARG A 83 -9.84 10.68 -2.59
N ASP A 84 -8.84 10.87 -1.74
CA ASP A 84 -8.97 11.67 -0.53
C ASP A 84 -9.24 13.15 -0.86
N GLU A 85 -8.63 13.69 -1.92
CA GLU A 85 -8.93 15.01 -2.46
C GLU A 85 -10.40 15.14 -2.90
N TYR A 86 -10.92 14.15 -3.67
CA TYR A 86 -12.32 14.16 -4.09
C TYR A 86 -13.29 14.05 -2.91
N VAL A 87 -12.99 13.17 -1.96
CA VAL A 87 -13.81 13.01 -0.76
C VAL A 87 -13.82 14.30 0.05
N ALA A 88 -12.67 14.93 0.26
CA ALA A 88 -12.59 16.21 0.96
C ALA A 88 -13.42 17.31 0.28
N ASN A 89 -13.37 17.40 -1.04
CA ASN A 89 -14.16 18.36 -1.81
C ASN A 89 -15.67 18.10 -1.66
N ILE A 90 -16.11 16.84 -1.78
CA ILE A 90 -17.53 16.46 -1.62
C ILE A 90 -18.02 16.82 -0.21
N PHE A 91 -17.26 16.50 0.84
CA PHE A 91 -17.65 16.83 2.20
C PHE A 91 -17.58 18.32 2.51
N SER A 92 -16.66 19.06 1.86
CA SER A 92 -16.65 20.53 1.92
C SER A 92 -17.91 21.13 1.31
N GLU A 93 -18.31 20.69 0.11
CA GLU A 93 -19.54 21.15 -0.53
C GLU A 93 -20.80 20.77 0.27
N ALA A 94 -20.80 19.56 0.87
CA ALA A 94 -21.90 19.13 1.74
C ALA A 94 -21.98 20.00 2.99
N LYS A 95 -20.85 20.35 3.60
CA LYS A 95 -20.79 21.27 4.73
C LYS A 95 -21.36 22.66 4.38
N ASP A 96 -20.98 23.21 3.23
CA ASP A 96 -21.47 24.51 2.77
C ASP A 96 -22.99 24.50 2.58
N LYS A 97 -23.53 23.41 2.02
CA LYS A 97 -24.99 23.23 1.88
C LYS A 97 -25.69 23.11 3.23
N LEU A 98 -25.09 22.41 4.19
CA LEU A 98 -25.63 22.31 5.55
C LEU A 98 -25.61 23.67 6.29
N VAL A 99 -24.53 24.45 6.11
CA VAL A 99 -24.46 25.82 6.65
C VAL A 99 -25.54 26.70 6.02
N ALA A 100 -25.74 26.60 4.70
CA ALA A 100 -26.81 27.32 4.02
C ALA A 100 -28.21 26.90 4.52
N PHE A 101 -28.43 25.60 4.73
CA PHE A 101 -29.67 25.07 5.31
C PHE A 101 -29.88 25.58 6.73
N ALA A 102 -28.85 25.57 7.58
CA ALA A 102 -28.94 26.08 8.96
C ALA A 102 -29.27 27.58 9.05
N ASN A 103 -29.11 28.31 7.95
CA ASN A 103 -29.51 29.71 7.83
C ASN A 103 -30.86 29.89 7.08
N SER A 104 -31.54 28.84 6.68
CA SER A 104 -32.80 28.85 5.96
C SER A 104 -33.99 28.98 6.90
N LYS A 105 -35.18 29.28 6.34
CA LYS A 105 -36.42 29.32 7.09
C LYS A 105 -36.90 27.94 7.56
N ASP A 106 -36.50 26.90 6.90
CA ASP A 106 -36.94 25.55 7.19
C ASP A 106 -36.15 24.92 8.35
N TYR A 107 -35.02 25.52 8.72
CA TYR A 107 -34.15 25.01 9.77
C TYR A 107 -34.82 24.96 11.16
N GLN A 108 -35.61 25.96 11.52
CA GLN A 108 -36.36 25.99 12.77
C GLN A 108 -37.33 24.81 12.86
N ALA A 109 -38.11 24.57 11.80
CA ALA A 109 -39.03 23.42 11.74
C ALA A 109 -38.32 22.07 11.84
N TYR A 110 -37.15 21.97 11.21
CA TYR A 110 -36.29 20.82 11.32
C TYR A 110 -35.85 20.55 12.77
N LEU A 111 -35.34 21.58 13.47
CA LEU A 111 -34.92 21.46 14.87
C LEU A 111 -36.06 21.02 15.79
N VAL A 112 -37.23 21.66 15.67
CA VAL A 112 -38.43 21.37 16.46
C VAL A 112 -38.87 19.92 16.26
N LYS A 113 -38.95 19.46 15.01
CA LYS A 113 -39.32 18.08 14.69
C LYS A 113 -38.37 17.05 15.30
N HIS A 114 -37.05 17.22 15.12
CA HIS A 114 -36.07 16.33 15.72
C HIS A 114 -36.11 16.34 17.24
N MET A 115 -36.30 17.50 17.84
CA MET A 115 -36.45 17.62 19.29
C MET A 115 -37.69 16.88 19.82
N GLU A 116 -38.83 16.96 19.12
CA GLU A 116 -40.03 16.18 19.47
C GLU A 116 -39.80 14.67 19.37
N GLU A 117 -39.06 14.21 18.35
CA GLU A 117 -38.71 12.81 18.17
C GLU A 117 -37.83 12.33 19.32
N ILE A 118 -36.82 13.12 19.70
CA ILE A 118 -35.93 12.81 20.83
C ILE A 118 -36.68 12.86 22.16
N GLY A 119 -37.57 13.83 22.38
CA GLY A 119 -38.39 13.90 23.58
C GLY A 119 -39.32 12.69 23.77
N LYS A 120 -39.81 12.10 22.67
CA LYS A 120 -40.61 10.85 22.72
C LYS A 120 -39.76 9.59 22.97
N LEU A 121 -38.56 9.52 22.39
CA LEU A 121 -37.67 8.37 22.52
C LEU A 121 -36.92 8.37 23.85
N TYR A 122 -36.54 9.54 24.32
CA TYR A 122 -35.72 9.72 25.52
C TYR A 122 -36.30 10.80 26.44
N PRO A 123 -37.47 10.57 27.09
CA PRO A 123 -38.09 11.54 28.01
C PRO A 123 -37.30 11.58 29.33
N MET A 124 -36.17 12.26 29.34
CA MET A 124 -35.28 12.38 30.47
C MET A 124 -35.43 13.71 31.17
N SER A 125 -35.79 13.70 32.47
CA SER A 125 -35.71 14.90 33.32
C SER A 125 -34.25 15.21 33.65
N ASP A 126 -33.99 16.47 34.04
CA ASP A 126 -32.65 16.97 34.41
C ASP A 126 -31.60 16.84 33.29
N SER A 127 -32.02 17.06 32.06
CA SER A 127 -31.14 17.07 30.89
C SER A 127 -30.69 18.47 30.50
N THR A 128 -29.51 18.55 29.89
CA THR A 128 -28.96 19.80 29.37
C THR A 128 -29.06 19.78 27.84
N LEU A 129 -29.67 20.81 27.28
CA LEU A 129 -29.69 21.08 25.85
C LEU A 129 -28.50 21.97 25.49
N GLU A 130 -27.62 21.50 24.67
CA GLU A 130 -26.50 22.28 24.11
C GLU A 130 -26.85 22.75 22.72
N LEU A 131 -26.68 24.07 22.49
CA LEU A 131 -26.90 24.74 21.20
C LEU A 131 -25.69 25.59 20.86
N ARG A 132 -25.46 25.86 19.56
CA ARG A 132 -24.56 26.95 19.19
C ARG A 132 -25.19 28.31 19.53
N GLU A 133 -24.37 29.33 19.72
CA GLU A 133 -24.82 30.67 20.09
C GLU A 133 -25.92 31.25 19.16
N ALA A 134 -25.74 31.05 17.83
CA ALA A 134 -26.70 31.52 16.83
C ALA A 134 -28.09 30.88 16.92
N ASP A 135 -28.22 29.70 17.51
CA ASP A 135 -29.45 28.92 17.61
C ASP A 135 -30.15 29.10 18.97
N MET A 136 -29.55 29.87 19.90
CA MET A 136 -30.16 30.20 21.19
C MET A 136 -31.51 30.89 21.08
N LYS A 137 -31.77 31.53 19.96
CA LYS A 137 -33.09 32.15 19.66
C LYS A 137 -34.23 31.14 19.58
N TYR A 138 -33.96 29.87 19.35
CA TYR A 138 -34.94 28.78 19.22
C TYR A 138 -35.14 28.01 20.53
N LYS A 139 -34.39 28.30 21.60
CA LYS A 139 -34.38 27.56 22.86
C LYS A 139 -35.77 27.28 23.44
N ASP A 140 -36.66 28.29 23.49
CA ASP A 140 -37.98 28.17 24.12
C ASP A 140 -38.90 27.23 23.35
N GLU A 141 -38.80 27.21 22.03
CA GLU A 141 -39.56 26.29 21.18
C GLU A 141 -39.04 24.85 21.30
N LEU A 142 -37.70 24.67 21.38
CA LEU A 142 -37.09 23.39 21.55
C LEU A 142 -37.39 22.77 22.92
N ILE A 143 -37.40 23.53 24.00
CA ILE A 143 -37.82 23.08 25.31
C ILE A 143 -39.30 22.63 25.30
N LYS A 144 -40.18 23.38 24.64
CA LYS A 144 -41.58 22.97 24.49
C LYS A 144 -41.73 21.66 23.68
N ALA A 145 -40.95 21.54 22.61
CA ALA A 145 -40.97 20.36 21.74
C ALA A 145 -40.46 19.11 22.46
N TYR A 146 -39.50 19.26 23.34
CA TYR A 146 -38.97 18.11 24.14
C TYR A 146 -40.00 17.64 25.20
N GLY A 147 -40.81 18.51 25.73
CA GLY A 147 -41.92 18.18 26.65
C GLY A 147 -41.53 18.08 28.14
N THR A 148 -40.27 18.23 28.51
CA THR A 148 -39.76 18.31 29.88
C THR A 148 -38.83 19.52 30.05
N ALA A 149 -38.57 19.92 31.30
CA ALA A 149 -37.67 21.05 31.55
C ALA A 149 -36.21 20.63 31.20
N LEU A 150 -35.53 21.53 30.46
CA LEU A 150 -34.15 21.42 30.06
C LEU A 150 -33.34 22.60 30.56
N GLU A 151 -32.14 22.35 31.06
CA GLU A 151 -31.13 23.39 31.17
C GLU A 151 -30.55 23.67 29.79
N VAL A 152 -30.30 24.95 29.44
CA VAL A 152 -29.74 25.31 28.13
C VAL A 152 -28.33 25.83 28.29
N ALA A 153 -27.40 25.32 27.51
CA ALA A 153 -26.01 25.74 27.50
C ALA A 153 -25.54 26.01 26.05
N VAL A 154 -24.59 26.92 25.92
CA VAL A 154 -23.92 27.17 24.63
C VAL A 154 -22.79 26.16 24.50
N SER A 155 -22.63 25.57 23.29
CA SER A 155 -21.58 24.62 22.99
C SER A 155 -20.78 25.06 21.78
N ASP A 156 -19.47 25.18 21.95
CA ASP A 156 -18.53 25.49 20.87
C ASP A 156 -18.26 24.26 19.96
N LYS A 157 -18.78 23.08 20.33
CA LYS A 157 -18.65 21.86 19.55
C LYS A 157 -19.56 21.83 18.33
N ILE A 158 -20.65 22.57 18.37
CA ILE A 158 -21.63 22.69 17.29
C ILE A 158 -21.24 23.88 16.41
N THR A 159 -20.74 23.59 15.21
CA THR A 159 -20.29 24.65 14.28
C THR A 159 -21.29 24.91 13.17
N ILE A 160 -21.92 23.89 12.61
CA ILE A 160 -22.87 23.99 11.50
C ILE A 160 -24.27 24.27 12.04
N GLY A 161 -24.72 23.50 13.02
CA GLY A 161 -26.04 23.60 13.61
C GLY A 161 -26.52 22.30 14.24
N GLY A 162 -27.78 22.25 14.67
CA GLY A 162 -28.34 21.14 15.40
C GLY A 162 -28.26 21.33 16.91
N PHE A 163 -28.41 20.28 17.66
CA PHE A 163 -28.39 20.31 19.12
C PHE A 163 -27.81 19.02 19.71
N ILE A 164 -27.39 19.08 20.96
CA ILE A 164 -26.98 17.90 21.75
C ILE A 164 -27.79 17.92 23.05
N VAL A 165 -28.42 16.78 23.37
CA VAL A 165 -29.07 16.55 24.65
C VAL A 165 -28.24 15.65 25.53
N LYS A 166 -27.90 16.12 26.73
CA LYS A 166 -27.07 15.35 27.69
C LYS A 166 -27.85 15.16 28.99
N ASN A 167 -27.90 13.93 29.46
CA ASN A 167 -28.39 13.63 30.78
C ASN A 167 -27.27 13.12 31.67
N LYS A 168 -26.92 13.88 32.71
CA LYS A 168 -25.81 13.53 33.61
C LYS A 168 -26.14 12.35 34.52
N ALA A 169 -27.43 12.17 34.91
CA ALA A 169 -27.85 11.11 35.82
C ALA A 169 -27.80 9.73 35.18
N THR A 170 -28.17 9.64 33.88
CA THR A 170 -28.17 8.39 33.11
C THR A 170 -26.93 8.23 32.25
N ASN A 171 -26.07 9.24 32.18
CA ASN A 171 -24.90 9.28 31.30
C ASN A 171 -25.23 9.08 29.81
N VAL A 172 -26.41 9.50 29.38
CA VAL A 172 -26.88 9.42 27.99
C VAL A 172 -26.57 10.74 27.30
N VAL A 173 -26.00 10.65 26.09
CA VAL A 173 -25.77 11.78 25.19
C VAL A 173 -26.43 11.46 23.86
N VAL A 174 -27.33 12.33 23.43
CA VAL A 174 -27.97 12.28 22.12
C VAL A 174 -27.45 13.46 21.32
N ASP A 175 -26.68 13.18 20.28
CA ASP A 175 -26.06 14.18 19.41
C ASP A 175 -26.79 14.22 18.06
N GLU A 176 -27.60 15.27 17.88
CA GLU A 176 -28.33 15.59 16.65
C GLU A 176 -27.73 16.82 15.96
N SER A 177 -26.43 17.04 16.17
CA SER A 177 -25.75 18.10 15.46
C SER A 177 -25.51 17.73 13.98
N LEU A 178 -25.60 18.71 13.11
CA LEU A 178 -25.31 18.55 11.68
C LEU A 178 -23.83 18.23 11.45
N ASP A 179 -22.97 18.64 12.38
CA ASP A 179 -21.54 18.32 12.40
C ASP A 179 -21.33 16.80 12.58
N PHE A 180 -22.00 16.21 13.56
CA PHE A 180 -21.95 14.77 13.85
C PHE A 180 -22.57 13.94 12.73
N ALA A 181 -23.72 14.38 12.21
CA ALA A 181 -24.37 13.71 11.09
C ALA A 181 -23.47 13.69 9.84
N LEU A 182 -22.79 14.79 9.54
CA LEU A 182 -21.85 14.87 8.42
C LEU A 182 -20.65 13.95 8.60
N GLU A 183 -20.08 13.91 9.80
CA GLU A 183 -18.93 13.05 10.11
C GLU A 183 -19.29 11.56 9.98
N ASN A 184 -20.43 11.14 10.53
CA ASN A 184 -20.90 9.76 10.45
C ASN A 184 -21.17 9.29 9.01
N GLN A 185 -21.47 10.21 8.09
CA GLN A 185 -21.66 9.88 6.68
C GLN A 185 -20.35 9.52 5.96
N LYS A 186 -19.19 9.89 6.49
CA LYS A 186 -17.89 9.57 5.87
C LYS A 186 -17.69 8.06 5.73
N ASP A 187 -17.89 7.31 6.80
CA ASP A 187 -17.70 5.85 6.78
C ASP A 187 -18.66 5.14 5.83
N TRP A 188 -19.91 5.59 5.82
CA TRP A 188 -20.92 5.08 4.88
C TRP A 188 -20.53 5.41 3.43
N PHE A 189 -20.09 6.65 3.19
CA PHE A 189 -19.67 7.11 1.87
C PHE A 189 -18.49 6.30 1.33
N TYR A 190 -17.45 6.05 2.13
CA TYR A 190 -16.31 5.22 1.74
C TYR A 190 -16.74 3.80 1.34
N LYS A 191 -17.71 3.23 2.03
CA LYS A 191 -18.22 1.86 1.75
C LYS A 191 -19.09 1.80 0.50
N THR A 192 -19.82 2.87 0.18
CA THR A 192 -20.91 2.84 -0.81
C THR A 192 -20.56 3.56 -2.11
N SER A 193 -19.63 4.51 -2.08
CA SER A 193 -19.27 5.34 -3.24
C SER A 193 -18.55 4.61 -4.37
N GLY A 194 -18.09 3.38 -4.14
CA GLY A 194 -17.24 2.66 -5.11
C GLY A 194 -15.81 3.18 -5.21
N LEU A 195 -15.43 4.14 -4.38
CA LEU A 195 -14.07 4.73 -4.32
C LEU A 195 -13.08 3.88 -3.50
N MET A 196 -13.43 2.62 -3.20
CA MET A 196 -12.49 1.70 -2.55
C MET A 196 -11.41 1.28 -3.55
N ILE A 197 -10.17 1.59 -3.22
CA ILE A 197 -8.99 1.12 -3.95
C ILE A 197 -8.68 -0.29 -3.44
N LYS A 198 -8.71 -1.26 -4.35
CA LYS A 198 -8.38 -2.67 -4.06
C LYS A 198 -6.89 -2.90 -4.25
#